data_d47731d11960fa7a6aa2b34db9d7faea
#
_entry.id   d47731d11960fa7a6aa2b34db9d7faea
#
_cell.length_a   1.000
_cell.length_b   1.000
_cell.length_c   1.000
_cell.angle_alpha   90.00
_cell.angle_beta   90.00
_cell.angle_gamma   90.00
#
_symmetry.space_group_name_H-M   'P 1'
#
loop_
_entity.id
_entity.type
_entity.pdbx_description
1 polymer ?
#
loop_
_entity_poly.entity_id
_entity_poly.type
_entity_poly.pdbx_seq_one_letter_code
_entity_poly.pdbx_strand_id
1 'polypeptide(L)'
;MSTIYDRIRARRLELGLTVEDLAQQLGYKDKSSISKIENGKADIPQAKVELFANALHTITAYLMGVDGPALPPGCEPLPRLKRLPLVRIACGMPILAEQNIEGEVAVPEEWHADFILTCRGDSMAPQIMDGDLVAVRSQPEVENGEIAVVRIGDEATLKKVSFDGTTMVLQPLNPAYPLMTYTGAALAEVHIEGKAVGLCRGL
;
A
#
# COMPACT_ATOMS: atom_id res chain seq x y z
N MET A 1 -13.58 -32.58 -15.34
CA MET A 1 -13.50 -31.23 -14.76
C MET A 1 -12.37 -31.24 -13.75
N SER A 2 -11.44 -30.32 -13.82
CA SER A 2 -10.35 -30.19 -12.84
C SER A 2 -10.93 -29.70 -11.53
N THR A 3 -10.67 -30.38 -10.41
CA THR A 3 -11.12 -30.00 -9.08
C THR A 3 -10.24 -28.87 -8.51
N ILE A 4 -10.68 -28.21 -7.43
CA ILE A 4 -9.86 -27.24 -6.68
C ILE A 4 -8.52 -27.87 -6.24
N TYR A 5 -8.53 -29.13 -5.87
CA TYR A 5 -7.36 -29.88 -5.42
C TYR A 5 -6.35 -30.11 -6.56
N ASP A 6 -6.85 -30.47 -7.75
CA ASP A 6 -6.01 -30.60 -8.94
C ASP A 6 -5.36 -29.30 -9.35
N ARG A 7 -6.09 -28.18 -9.25
CA ARG A 7 -5.60 -26.83 -9.60
C ARG A 7 -4.54 -26.35 -8.62
N ILE A 8 -4.72 -26.60 -7.33
CA ILE A 8 -3.72 -26.31 -6.30
C ILE A 8 -2.42 -27.06 -6.59
N ARG A 9 -2.53 -28.38 -6.85
CA ARG A 9 -1.37 -29.21 -7.16
C ARG A 9 -0.67 -28.77 -8.44
N ALA A 10 -1.42 -28.49 -9.50
CA ALA A 10 -0.87 -28.05 -10.77
C ALA A 10 -0.10 -26.73 -10.59
N ARG A 11 -0.71 -25.75 -9.91
CA ARG A 11 -0.09 -24.45 -9.70
C ARG A 11 1.15 -24.49 -8.81
N ARG A 12 1.14 -25.33 -7.75
CA ARG A 12 2.32 -25.56 -6.93
C ARG A 12 3.49 -26.10 -7.75
N LEU A 13 3.21 -27.07 -8.63
CA LEU A 13 4.24 -27.69 -9.50
C LEU A 13 4.77 -26.68 -10.53
N GLU A 14 3.91 -25.84 -11.13
CA GLU A 14 4.30 -24.77 -12.04
C GLU A 14 5.26 -23.77 -11.39
N LEU A 15 5.04 -23.47 -10.11
CA LEU A 15 5.89 -22.58 -9.31
C LEU A 15 7.17 -23.27 -8.79
N GLY A 16 7.34 -24.56 -9.03
CA GLY A 16 8.48 -25.33 -8.53
C GLY A 16 8.47 -25.55 -7.01
N LEU A 17 7.33 -25.28 -6.33
CA LEU A 17 7.22 -25.41 -4.88
C LEU A 17 7.08 -26.88 -4.46
N THR A 18 7.75 -27.26 -3.38
CA THR A 18 7.52 -28.56 -2.73
C THR A 18 6.23 -28.50 -1.89
N VAL A 19 5.70 -29.67 -1.51
CA VAL A 19 4.55 -29.75 -0.58
C VAL A 19 4.90 -29.12 0.78
N GLU A 20 6.17 -29.20 1.16
CA GLU A 20 6.73 -28.67 2.40
C GLU A 20 6.79 -27.14 2.38
N ASP A 21 7.24 -26.54 1.26
CA ASP A 21 7.26 -25.09 1.06
C ASP A 21 5.86 -24.49 1.15
N LEU A 22 4.89 -25.10 0.46
CA LEU A 22 3.50 -24.65 0.50
C LEU A 22 2.89 -24.80 1.90
N ALA A 23 3.21 -25.89 2.63
CA ALA A 23 2.76 -26.07 4.00
C ALA A 23 3.30 -24.97 4.93
N GLN A 24 4.57 -24.61 4.79
CA GLN A 24 5.21 -23.55 5.57
C GLN A 24 4.60 -22.17 5.28
N GLN A 25 4.41 -21.83 4.02
CA GLN A 25 3.78 -20.57 3.61
C GLN A 25 2.35 -20.42 4.14
N LEU A 26 1.61 -21.51 4.20
CA LEU A 26 0.23 -21.53 4.69
C LEU A 26 0.10 -21.72 6.21
N GLY A 27 1.23 -21.80 6.94
CA GLY A 27 1.26 -21.98 8.38
C GLY A 27 0.79 -23.35 8.88
N TYR A 28 0.86 -24.40 8.02
CA TYR A 28 0.60 -25.76 8.44
C TYR A 28 1.81 -26.34 9.15
N LYS A 29 1.57 -27.07 10.26
CA LYS A 29 2.64 -27.71 11.04
C LYS A 29 3.32 -28.87 10.31
N ASP A 30 2.65 -29.44 9.30
CA ASP A 30 3.02 -30.72 8.70
C ASP A 30 2.60 -30.74 7.22
N LYS A 31 3.52 -31.17 6.36
CA LYS A 31 3.29 -31.33 4.91
C LYS A 31 2.18 -32.32 4.56
N SER A 32 1.87 -33.26 5.48
CA SER A 32 0.80 -34.25 5.23
C SER A 32 -0.57 -33.59 5.06
N SER A 33 -0.79 -32.41 5.67
CA SER A 33 -2.02 -31.65 5.52
C SER A 33 -2.22 -31.19 4.06
N ILE A 34 -1.18 -30.63 3.44
CA ILE A 34 -1.22 -30.22 2.02
C ILE A 34 -1.37 -31.44 1.11
N SER A 35 -0.62 -32.51 1.38
CA SER A 35 -0.75 -33.75 0.62
C SER A 35 -2.16 -34.35 0.66
N LYS A 36 -2.84 -34.29 1.81
CA LYS A 36 -4.24 -34.75 1.94
C LYS A 36 -5.18 -33.87 1.13
N ILE A 37 -4.97 -32.54 1.16
CA ILE A 37 -5.76 -31.58 0.39
C ILE A 37 -5.58 -31.85 -1.12
N GLU A 38 -4.34 -31.90 -1.62
CA GLU A 38 -4.06 -32.12 -3.04
C GLU A 38 -4.59 -33.47 -3.58
N ASN A 39 -4.78 -34.42 -2.69
CA ASN A 39 -5.37 -35.74 -3.03
C ASN A 39 -6.88 -35.79 -2.78
N GLY A 40 -7.53 -34.68 -2.46
CA GLY A 40 -8.98 -34.62 -2.18
C GLY A 40 -9.41 -35.38 -0.92
N LYS A 41 -8.47 -35.70 -0.02
CA LYS A 41 -8.74 -36.44 1.24
C LYS A 41 -9.04 -35.50 2.42
N ALA A 42 -8.91 -34.20 2.23
CA ALA A 42 -9.26 -33.18 3.20
C ALA A 42 -9.83 -31.96 2.48
N ASP A 43 -10.92 -31.41 3.03
CA ASP A 43 -11.54 -30.21 2.50
C ASP A 43 -10.78 -28.97 2.90
N ILE A 44 -10.91 -27.93 2.07
CA ILE A 44 -10.37 -26.58 2.34
C ILE A 44 -11.52 -25.72 2.85
N PRO A 45 -11.46 -25.21 4.09
CA PRO A 45 -12.42 -24.21 4.55
C PRO A 45 -12.44 -23.00 3.60
N GLN A 46 -13.62 -22.49 3.26
CA GLN A 46 -13.79 -21.37 2.34
C GLN A 46 -12.90 -20.17 2.73
N ALA A 47 -12.78 -19.89 4.03
CA ALA A 47 -11.90 -18.84 4.56
C ALA A 47 -10.40 -19.05 4.27
N LYS A 48 -9.98 -20.27 3.92
CA LYS A 48 -8.58 -20.59 3.58
C LYS A 48 -8.29 -20.59 2.08
N VAL A 49 -9.31 -20.64 1.23
CA VAL A 49 -9.12 -20.68 -0.25
C VAL A 49 -8.30 -19.49 -0.72
N GLU A 50 -8.51 -18.35 -0.11
CA GLU A 50 -7.78 -17.13 -0.40
C GLU A 50 -6.30 -17.21 0.00
N LEU A 51 -5.99 -17.81 1.16
CA LEU A 51 -4.61 -18.03 1.57
C LEU A 51 -3.88 -18.94 0.59
N PHE A 52 -4.57 -19.98 0.07
CA PHE A 52 -4.02 -20.83 -0.99
C PHE A 52 -3.81 -20.05 -2.28
N ALA A 53 -4.75 -19.20 -2.69
CA ALA A 53 -4.62 -18.38 -3.89
C ALA A 53 -3.40 -17.45 -3.79
N ASN A 54 -3.22 -16.78 -2.66
CA ASN A 54 -2.08 -15.90 -2.42
C ASN A 54 -0.75 -16.67 -2.42
N ALA A 55 -0.64 -17.77 -1.69
CA ALA A 55 0.58 -18.59 -1.63
C ALA A 55 0.95 -19.21 -2.99
N LEU A 56 -0.04 -19.44 -3.86
CA LEU A 56 0.14 -20.00 -5.19
C LEU A 56 0.19 -18.92 -6.30
N HIS A 57 0.27 -17.64 -5.94
CA HIS A 57 0.29 -16.52 -6.87
C HIS A 57 -0.82 -16.63 -7.93
N THR A 58 -2.06 -16.83 -7.47
CA THR A 58 -3.25 -16.99 -8.33
C THR A 58 -4.47 -16.33 -7.68
N ILE A 59 -5.61 -16.38 -8.36
CA ILE A 59 -6.88 -15.85 -7.85
C ILE A 59 -7.80 -16.96 -7.35
N THR A 60 -8.65 -16.66 -6.37
CA THR A 60 -9.62 -17.61 -5.81
C THR A 60 -10.55 -18.19 -6.89
N ALA A 61 -10.95 -17.36 -7.88
CA ALA A 61 -11.78 -17.76 -9.00
C ALA A 61 -11.14 -18.91 -9.82
N TYR A 62 -9.83 -18.84 -10.10
CA TYR A 62 -9.09 -19.91 -10.76
C TYR A 62 -9.14 -21.22 -9.95
N LEU A 63 -8.86 -21.14 -8.64
CA LEU A 63 -8.90 -22.33 -7.79
C LEU A 63 -10.31 -22.94 -7.72
N MET A 64 -11.34 -22.11 -7.67
CA MET A 64 -12.75 -22.52 -7.61
C MET A 64 -13.31 -23.03 -8.94
N GLY A 65 -12.54 -22.97 -10.02
CA GLY A 65 -12.98 -23.47 -11.32
C GLY A 65 -13.84 -22.50 -12.11
N VAL A 66 -13.89 -21.25 -11.71
CA VAL A 66 -14.46 -20.17 -12.52
C VAL A 66 -13.40 -19.82 -13.56
N ASP A 67 -13.70 -20.09 -14.84
CA ASP A 67 -12.74 -19.96 -15.94
C ASP A 67 -12.23 -18.52 -16.10
N GLY A 68 -11.07 -18.27 -15.47
CA GLY A 68 -10.19 -17.16 -15.78
C GLY A 68 -8.81 -17.75 -16.09
N PRO A 69 -8.01 -17.19 -16.98
CA PRO A 69 -6.68 -17.70 -17.28
C PRO A 69 -5.83 -17.73 -16.01
N ALA A 70 -5.11 -18.82 -15.79
CA ALA A 70 -4.01 -18.85 -14.83
C ALA A 70 -3.07 -17.67 -15.17
N LEU A 71 -2.62 -16.94 -14.18
CA LEU A 71 -1.65 -15.88 -14.44
C LEU A 71 -0.40 -16.50 -15.08
N PRO A 72 0.15 -15.88 -16.14
CA PRO A 72 1.39 -16.36 -16.73
C PRO A 72 2.51 -16.45 -15.69
N PRO A 73 3.52 -17.32 -15.87
CA PRO A 73 4.69 -17.34 -15.02
C PRO A 73 5.32 -15.94 -14.91
N GLY A 74 5.55 -15.48 -13.67
CA GLY A 74 6.08 -14.15 -13.41
C GLY A 74 5.05 -13.02 -13.30
N CYS A 75 3.75 -13.32 -13.46
CA CYS A 75 2.67 -12.38 -13.15
C CYS A 75 2.14 -12.65 -11.75
N GLU A 76 2.08 -11.61 -10.93
CA GLU A 76 1.42 -11.64 -9.63
C GLU A 76 -0.04 -11.19 -9.74
N PRO A 77 -0.93 -11.70 -8.87
CA PRO A 77 -2.28 -11.15 -8.77
C PRO A 77 -2.22 -9.65 -8.51
N LEU A 78 -3.13 -8.91 -9.11
CA LEU A 78 -3.26 -7.49 -8.76
C LEU A 78 -3.53 -7.37 -7.25
N PRO A 79 -2.90 -6.42 -6.56
CA PRO A 79 -3.15 -6.17 -5.16
C PRO A 79 -4.63 -5.86 -4.95
N ARG A 80 -5.16 -6.19 -3.78
CA ARG A 80 -6.50 -5.74 -3.41
C ARG A 80 -6.52 -4.23 -3.40
N LEU A 81 -7.54 -3.65 -4.01
CA LEU A 81 -7.69 -2.21 -4.09
C LEU A 81 -8.73 -1.75 -3.05
N LYS A 82 -8.35 -0.71 -2.31
CA LYS A 82 -9.23 0.05 -1.43
C LYS A 82 -9.51 1.41 -2.09
N ARG A 83 -10.76 1.88 -2.04
CA ARG A 83 -11.09 3.25 -2.44
C ARG A 83 -10.87 4.19 -1.28
N LEU A 84 -10.13 5.25 -1.54
CA LEU A 84 -9.80 6.28 -0.57
C LEU A 84 -10.22 7.66 -1.08
N PRO A 85 -10.60 8.58 -0.18
CA PRO A 85 -10.97 9.93 -0.56
C PRO A 85 -9.76 10.65 -1.16
N LEU A 86 -9.96 11.27 -2.32
CA LEU A 86 -9.06 12.27 -2.89
C LEU A 86 -9.37 13.60 -2.22
N VAL A 87 -8.41 14.11 -1.47
CA VAL A 87 -8.61 15.26 -0.61
C VAL A 87 -7.81 16.45 -1.13
N ARG A 88 -8.43 17.62 -1.06
CA ARG A 88 -7.76 18.90 -1.21
C ARG A 88 -7.53 19.51 0.17
N ILE A 89 -6.30 19.88 0.46
CA ILE A 89 -6.02 20.58 1.73
C ILE A 89 -6.54 22.01 1.64
N ALA A 90 -7.44 22.34 2.56
CA ALA A 90 -7.99 23.70 2.71
C ALA A 90 -7.62 24.27 4.09
N CYS A 91 -7.32 25.56 4.11
CA CYS A 91 -6.94 26.29 5.32
C CYS A 91 -7.99 26.16 6.43
N GLY A 92 -7.54 25.90 7.66
CA GLY A 92 -8.38 25.95 8.86
C GLY A 92 -9.42 24.83 9.02
N MET A 93 -9.41 23.83 8.15
CA MET A 93 -10.36 22.70 8.17
C MET A 93 -9.62 21.37 8.38
N PRO A 94 -10.23 20.38 9.07
CA PRO A 94 -9.68 19.02 9.10
C PRO A 94 -9.51 18.49 7.67
N ILE A 95 -8.41 17.78 7.40
CA ILE A 95 -8.09 17.26 6.06
C ILE A 95 -9.25 16.42 5.50
N LEU A 96 -9.85 15.56 6.31
CA LEU A 96 -10.96 14.68 5.90
C LEU A 96 -12.35 15.32 6.04
N ALA A 97 -12.47 16.65 6.12
CA ALA A 97 -13.77 17.29 6.07
C ALA A 97 -14.45 17.03 4.70
N GLU A 98 -15.76 16.78 4.70
CA GLU A 98 -16.53 16.48 3.46
C GLU A 98 -16.31 17.50 2.35
N GLN A 99 -16.13 18.77 2.71
CA GLN A 99 -15.92 19.88 1.78
C GLN A 99 -14.56 19.80 1.05
N ASN A 100 -13.61 19.01 1.57
CA ASN A 100 -12.28 18.82 1.01
C ASN A 100 -12.18 17.59 0.11
N ILE A 101 -13.23 16.77 0.02
CA ILE A 101 -13.24 15.53 -0.78
C ILE A 101 -13.63 15.88 -2.21
N GLU A 102 -12.70 15.67 -3.15
CA GLU A 102 -12.92 15.91 -4.59
C GLU A 102 -13.35 14.63 -5.33
N GLY A 103 -13.19 13.45 -4.72
CA GLY A 103 -13.50 12.16 -5.34
C GLY A 103 -12.93 10.99 -4.58
N GLU A 104 -12.82 9.85 -5.25
CA GLU A 104 -12.22 8.63 -4.72
C GLU A 104 -11.20 8.04 -5.69
N VAL A 105 -10.11 7.50 -5.15
CA VAL A 105 -9.07 6.83 -5.90
C VAL A 105 -8.87 5.41 -5.36
N ALA A 106 -8.75 4.43 -6.24
CA ALA A 106 -8.44 3.05 -5.88
C ALA A 106 -6.92 2.86 -5.75
N VAL A 107 -6.47 2.42 -4.58
CA VAL A 107 -5.06 2.16 -4.29
C VAL A 107 -4.88 0.79 -3.63
N PRO A 108 -3.67 0.19 -3.67
CA PRO A 108 -3.38 -1.05 -2.98
C PRO A 108 -3.70 -0.98 -1.48
N GLU A 109 -4.43 -1.97 -0.95
CA GLU A 109 -4.74 -2.06 0.49
C GLU A 109 -3.47 -2.17 1.35
N GLU A 110 -2.43 -2.79 0.82
CA GLU A 110 -1.12 -2.99 1.48
C GLU A 110 -0.39 -1.68 1.81
N TRP A 111 -0.75 -0.58 1.15
CA TRP A 111 -0.20 0.73 1.50
C TRP A 111 -0.71 1.25 2.84
N HIS A 112 -1.82 0.69 3.34
CA HIS A 112 -2.46 1.13 4.58
C HIS A 112 -2.65 2.65 4.64
N ALA A 113 -2.96 3.24 3.49
CA ALA A 113 -3.25 4.67 3.37
C ALA A 113 -4.67 4.99 3.86
N ASP A 114 -4.90 6.21 4.28
CA ASP A 114 -6.20 6.70 4.75
C ASP A 114 -6.83 7.70 3.79
N PHE A 115 -6.01 8.45 3.05
CA PHE A 115 -6.46 9.43 2.06
C PHE A 115 -5.42 9.64 0.95
N ILE A 116 -5.84 10.32 -0.11
CA ILE A 116 -5.01 10.65 -1.27
C ILE A 116 -4.94 12.16 -1.42
N LEU A 117 -3.77 12.66 -1.78
CA LEU A 117 -3.54 14.08 -2.11
C LEU A 117 -3.03 14.21 -3.54
N THR A 118 -3.46 15.25 -4.24
CA THR A 118 -2.79 15.67 -5.48
C THR A 118 -1.58 16.54 -5.14
N CYS A 119 -0.40 16.12 -5.55
CA CYS A 119 0.81 16.94 -5.44
C CYS A 119 0.70 18.17 -6.34
N ARG A 120 1.08 19.33 -5.83
CA ARG A 120 1.15 20.59 -6.58
C ARG A 120 2.56 21.16 -6.50
N GLY A 121 3.07 21.57 -7.66
CA GLY A 121 4.43 22.09 -7.80
C GLY A 121 5.49 21.00 -7.91
N ASP A 122 6.74 21.41 -7.96
CA ASP A 122 7.89 20.57 -8.28
C ASP A 122 8.94 20.48 -7.16
N SER A 123 8.60 20.95 -5.95
CA SER A 123 9.54 20.93 -4.81
C SER A 123 10.00 19.52 -4.39
N MET A 124 9.27 18.48 -4.79
CA MET A 124 9.58 17.07 -4.53
C MET A 124 10.06 16.32 -5.77
N ALA A 125 10.30 17.04 -6.88
CA ALA A 125 10.86 16.46 -8.09
C ALA A 125 12.32 15.99 -7.88
N PRO A 126 12.77 14.95 -8.60
CA PRO A 126 12.04 14.20 -9.64
C PRO A 126 11.19 13.03 -9.11
N GLN A 127 11.26 12.73 -7.82
CA GLN A 127 10.59 11.56 -7.25
C GLN A 127 9.06 11.72 -7.25
N ILE A 128 8.56 12.90 -6.84
CA ILE A 128 7.14 13.24 -6.86
C ILE A 128 6.98 14.49 -7.70
N MET A 129 6.15 14.41 -8.73
CA MET A 129 5.94 15.45 -9.73
C MET A 129 4.61 16.18 -9.51
N ASP A 130 4.48 17.33 -10.15
CA ASP A 130 3.18 18.02 -10.21
C ASP A 130 2.10 17.14 -10.83
N GLY A 131 0.95 17.07 -10.19
CA GLY A 131 -0.18 16.23 -10.60
C GLY A 131 -0.15 14.78 -10.09
N ASP A 132 0.93 14.33 -9.45
CA ASP A 132 0.97 13.00 -8.84
C ASP A 132 -0.06 12.86 -7.71
N LEU A 133 -0.62 11.66 -7.60
CA LEU A 133 -1.50 11.29 -6.49
C LEU A 133 -0.69 10.58 -5.42
N VAL A 134 -0.57 11.19 -4.26
CA VAL A 134 0.20 10.68 -3.12
C VAL A 134 -0.75 10.04 -2.10
N ALA A 135 -0.55 8.76 -1.84
CA ALA A 135 -1.28 8.03 -0.81
C ALA A 135 -0.65 8.32 0.56
N VAL A 136 -1.47 8.70 1.52
CA VAL A 136 -1.05 9.16 2.84
C VAL A 136 -1.70 8.33 3.93
N ARG A 137 -0.89 7.88 4.88
CA ARG A 137 -1.34 7.32 6.16
C ARG A 137 -1.38 8.43 7.18
N SER A 138 -2.55 8.64 7.78
CA SER A 138 -2.76 9.63 8.84
C SER A 138 -2.02 9.22 10.11
N GLN A 139 -1.05 10.01 10.51
CA GLN A 139 -0.28 9.82 11.74
C GLN A 139 0.43 11.12 12.14
N PRO A 140 0.56 11.41 13.46
CA PRO A 140 1.12 12.68 13.92
C PRO A 140 2.65 12.71 13.92
N GLU A 141 3.32 11.59 13.66
CA GLU A 141 4.77 11.46 13.72
C GLU A 141 5.29 10.62 12.54
N VAL A 142 6.50 10.91 12.11
CA VAL A 142 7.24 10.14 11.09
C VAL A 142 8.69 9.96 11.52
N GLU A 143 9.35 8.93 10.99
CA GLU A 143 10.77 8.72 11.20
C GLU A 143 11.61 9.72 10.39
N ASN A 144 12.83 10.00 10.87
CA ASN A 144 13.74 10.88 10.17
C ASN A 144 14.08 10.34 8.78
N GLY A 145 13.89 11.20 7.79
CA GLY A 145 14.12 10.87 6.39
C GLY A 145 12.87 10.40 5.64
N GLU A 146 11.74 10.25 6.29
CA GLU A 146 10.47 9.94 5.64
C GLU A 146 9.84 11.16 4.99
N ILE A 147 9.01 10.90 3.97
CA ILE A 147 8.23 11.95 3.30
C ILE A 147 6.87 12.04 3.99
N ALA A 148 6.51 13.24 4.39
CA ALA A 148 5.26 13.51 5.09
C ALA A 148 4.51 14.70 4.50
N VAL A 149 3.21 14.68 4.70
CA VAL A 149 2.36 15.86 4.57
C VAL A 149 2.51 16.65 5.86
N VAL A 150 2.98 17.87 5.74
CA VAL A 150 3.24 18.78 6.85
C VAL A 150 2.39 20.02 6.66
N ARG A 151 1.63 20.38 7.68
CA ARG A 151 0.88 21.64 7.73
C ARG A 151 1.71 22.68 8.51
N ILE A 152 1.84 23.87 7.95
CA ILE A 152 2.54 25.02 8.53
C ILE A 152 1.54 26.17 8.55
N GLY A 153 1.04 26.51 9.73
CA GLY A 153 -0.11 27.41 9.82
C GLY A 153 -1.30 26.84 9.03
N ASP A 154 -1.71 27.56 7.99
CA ASP A 154 -2.84 27.20 7.12
C ASP A 154 -2.44 26.49 5.82
N GLU A 155 -1.15 26.36 5.55
CA GLU A 155 -0.65 25.74 4.32
C GLU A 155 -0.16 24.32 4.57
N ALA A 156 -0.44 23.42 3.64
CA ALA A 156 0.12 22.09 3.68
C ALA A 156 1.10 21.86 2.54
N THR A 157 2.17 21.14 2.84
CA THR A 157 3.24 20.82 1.91
C THR A 157 3.72 19.41 2.10
N LEU A 158 4.32 18.84 1.05
CA LEU A 158 4.97 17.55 1.09
C LEU A 158 6.48 17.76 1.18
N LYS A 159 7.12 17.19 2.21
CA LYS A 159 8.57 17.34 2.45
C LYS A 159 9.14 16.07 3.08
N LYS A 160 10.43 15.88 2.90
CA LYS A 160 11.20 14.94 3.70
C LYS A 160 11.45 15.56 5.08
N VAL A 161 11.08 14.85 6.14
CA VAL A 161 11.09 15.34 7.51
C VAL A 161 12.29 14.80 8.26
N SER A 162 12.94 15.67 9.06
CA SER A 162 13.92 15.28 10.07
C SER A 162 13.71 16.07 11.33
N PHE A 163 13.69 15.41 12.48
CA PHE A 163 13.50 16.03 13.79
C PHE A 163 14.49 15.48 14.81
N ASP A 164 15.16 16.35 15.54
CA ASP A 164 16.18 15.99 16.55
C ASP A 164 15.71 16.20 18.00
N GLY A 165 14.43 16.49 18.21
CA GLY A 165 13.84 16.82 19.53
C GLY A 165 13.75 18.32 19.79
N THR A 166 14.45 19.17 19.05
CA THR A 166 14.46 20.64 19.20
C THR A 166 14.28 21.37 17.89
N THR A 167 14.68 20.77 16.80
CA THR A 167 14.69 21.34 15.46
C THR A 167 14.01 20.42 14.47
N MET A 168 13.03 20.93 13.75
CA MET A 168 12.43 20.24 12.61
C MET A 168 12.96 20.84 11.31
N VAL A 169 13.48 19.95 10.46
CA VAL A 169 13.95 20.31 9.12
C VAL A 169 13.02 19.67 8.10
N LEU A 170 12.44 20.50 7.25
CA LEU A 170 11.61 20.10 6.12
C LEU A 170 12.43 20.27 4.85
N GLN A 171 12.83 19.16 4.27
CA GLN A 171 13.70 19.10 3.10
C GLN A 171 12.90 18.84 1.82
N PRO A 172 12.92 19.74 0.82
CA PRO A 172 12.46 19.43 -0.53
C PRO A 172 13.42 18.41 -1.16
N LEU A 173 12.93 17.59 -2.08
CA LEU A 173 13.78 16.68 -2.88
C LEU A 173 14.41 17.41 -4.06
N ASN A 174 13.76 18.47 -4.56
CA ASN A 174 14.30 19.32 -5.60
C ASN A 174 15.32 20.31 -5.00
N PRO A 175 16.61 20.22 -5.40
CA PRO A 175 17.66 21.10 -4.84
C PRO A 175 17.50 22.59 -5.21
N ALA A 176 16.61 22.92 -6.12
CA ALA A 176 16.28 24.32 -6.44
C ALA A 176 15.51 25.03 -5.31
N TYR A 177 14.98 24.27 -4.34
CA TYR A 177 14.22 24.78 -3.22
C TYR A 177 15.05 24.77 -1.93
N PRO A 178 14.96 25.80 -1.09
CA PRO A 178 15.70 25.85 0.17
C PRO A 178 15.13 24.90 1.22
N LEU A 179 15.98 24.48 2.16
CA LEU A 179 15.56 23.82 3.39
C LEU A 179 14.72 24.79 4.24
N MET A 180 13.71 24.25 4.90
CA MET A 180 12.90 24.98 5.87
C MET A 180 13.22 24.43 7.26
N THR A 181 13.60 25.30 8.20
CA THR A 181 14.00 24.91 9.55
C THR A 181 13.13 25.61 10.58
N TYR A 182 12.57 24.84 11.51
CA TYR A 182 11.68 25.31 12.56
C TYR A 182 12.24 24.94 13.93
N THR A 183 12.33 25.93 14.84
CA THR A 183 12.84 25.78 16.20
C THR A 183 12.01 26.58 17.20
N GLY A 184 12.06 26.22 18.47
CA GLY A 184 11.41 26.96 19.53
C GLY A 184 9.91 27.17 19.28
N ALA A 185 9.44 28.40 19.36
CA ALA A 185 8.03 28.74 19.19
C ALA A 185 7.47 28.42 17.79
N ALA A 186 8.33 28.47 16.74
CA ALA A 186 7.90 28.16 15.38
C ALA A 186 7.54 26.68 15.17
N LEU A 187 8.04 25.78 16.03
CA LEU A 187 7.65 24.36 16.00
C LEU A 187 6.16 24.15 16.29
N ALA A 188 5.55 25.02 17.07
CA ALA A 188 4.13 24.91 17.41
C ALA A 188 3.18 25.13 16.21
N GLU A 189 3.68 25.72 15.13
CA GLU A 189 2.91 25.95 13.90
C GLU A 189 3.06 24.81 12.88
N VAL A 190 3.97 23.86 13.15
CA VAL A 190 4.29 22.77 12.24
C VAL A 190 3.64 21.48 12.72
N HIS A 191 2.74 20.92 11.92
CA HIS A 191 2.01 19.72 12.24
C HIS A 191 2.21 18.65 11.15
N ILE A 192 2.56 17.43 11.56
CA ILE A 192 2.58 16.30 10.66
C ILE A 192 1.15 15.76 10.55
N GLU A 193 0.61 15.75 9.35
CA GLU A 193 -0.75 15.25 9.05
C GLU A 193 -0.74 13.78 8.63
N GLY A 194 0.40 13.30 8.12
CA GLY A 194 0.56 11.89 7.75
C GLY A 194 1.81 11.61 6.94
N LYS A 195 2.12 10.32 6.86
CA LYS A 195 3.24 9.78 6.10
C LYS A 195 2.81 9.45 4.68
N ALA A 196 3.61 9.83 3.69
CA ALA A 196 3.45 9.36 2.31
C ALA A 196 3.86 7.87 2.22
N VAL A 197 2.94 7.01 1.77
CA VAL A 197 3.13 5.56 1.73
C VAL A 197 3.02 4.97 0.32
N GLY A 198 2.58 5.75 -0.65
CA GLY A 198 2.46 5.31 -2.04
C GLY A 198 2.29 6.48 -3.01
N LEU A 199 2.51 6.19 -4.28
CA LEU A 199 2.42 7.15 -5.37
C LEU A 199 1.68 6.54 -6.56
N CYS A 200 0.71 7.27 -7.11
CA CYS A 200 0.07 6.95 -8.39
C CYS A 200 0.34 8.06 -9.39
N ARG A 201 0.75 7.67 -10.60
CA ARG A 201 0.99 8.57 -11.72
C ARG A 201 0.36 8.01 -12.99
N GLY A 202 -0.36 8.84 -13.73
CA GLY A 202 -0.75 8.54 -15.10
C GLY A 202 0.46 8.60 -16.04
N LEU A 203 0.40 7.85 -17.13
CA LEU A 203 1.41 7.90 -18.22
C LEU A 203 1.11 9.06 -19.15
#